data_c829b9c36e43b2e2e58cc3ec9dfb3728
#
_entry.id   c829b9c36e43b2e2e58cc3ec9dfb3728
#
_cell.length_a   1.000
_cell.length_b   1.000
_cell.length_c   1.000
_cell.angle_alpha   90.00
_cell.angle_beta   90.00
_cell.angle_gamma   90.00
#
_symmetry.space_group_name_H-M   'P 1'
#
loop_
_entity.id
_entity.type
_entity.pdbx_description
1 polymer ?
#
loop_
_entity_poly.entity_id
_entity_poly.type
_entity_poly.pdbx_seq_one_letter_code
_entity_poly.pdbx_strand_id
1 'polypeptide(L)'
;VSADVPDVRQTRLDNYVEAYAARTKGMTASEIRALFSVASRPEVVSLAGGMPNIGGLPLDVVGGAVRDLVIDNGATAMQYGSGQGDPTLRDQICDIMRLEGIEAHPDDVVVTVGSQQAVDLVTRVFCDPGDVVICEAPSYVGALGVFRAYQCEVVHVAMDDDGVVPEALEQAIASVRAAGKRIKFFYTIPNFHNPAGVSLSDERRARVLEICQKAELLILEDNPYGLLGFEGEQQKALRAEDREGVIYLGSFSKTFAPGFRVGWAVAPHAVREKLVLAQESATLCPPTFSQLAISSYLVRHDWMGQVKQFREMYRERRDAMLAALAEKMPAATTWTRPRGGFYVWLTLPEGLDAKAMLPRAVTARVAYVPGTAFFADGFGSQCMRLSYCHPTPERITEGVGRLAAVINEELELRQTFGPLPPGAGREYDAPGPELS
;
A
#
# COMPACT_ATOMS: atom_id res chain seq x y z
N VAL A 1 18.93 -28.93 -41.21
CA VAL A 1 18.07 -29.55 -40.18
C VAL A 1 17.60 -28.41 -39.31
N SER A 2 16.41 -27.85 -39.60
CA SER A 2 15.77 -26.86 -38.76
C SER A 2 15.21 -27.58 -37.54
N ALA A 3 15.74 -27.26 -36.36
CA ALA A 3 15.13 -27.67 -35.12
C ALA A 3 13.78 -26.94 -34.97
N ASP A 4 12.69 -27.69 -34.94
CA ASP A 4 11.36 -27.17 -34.58
C ASP A 4 11.42 -26.54 -33.19
N VAL A 5 11.34 -25.24 -33.15
CA VAL A 5 11.10 -24.50 -31.89
C VAL A 5 9.64 -24.78 -31.51
N PRO A 6 9.35 -25.40 -30.38
CA PRO A 6 7.97 -25.66 -29.98
C PRO A 6 7.20 -24.36 -29.88
N ASP A 7 6.00 -24.30 -30.45
CA ASP A 7 5.10 -23.14 -30.32
C ASP A 7 4.76 -22.90 -28.84
N VAL A 8 5.35 -21.87 -28.26
CA VAL A 8 5.24 -21.51 -26.83
C VAL A 8 3.82 -21.02 -26.46
N ARG A 9 2.87 -21.05 -27.40
CA ARG A 9 1.49 -20.57 -27.19
C ARG A 9 0.49 -21.67 -26.79
N GLN A 10 0.94 -22.92 -26.65
CA GLN A 10 0.07 -23.94 -26.09
C GLN A 10 -0.15 -23.67 -24.60
N THR A 11 -1.42 -23.67 -24.17
CA THR A 11 -1.82 -23.63 -22.77
C THR A 11 -1.08 -24.73 -22.01
N ARG A 12 -0.07 -24.34 -21.21
CA ARG A 12 0.65 -25.30 -20.38
C ARG A 12 -0.30 -25.80 -19.30
N LEU A 13 -0.70 -27.05 -19.39
CA LEU A 13 -1.36 -27.73 -18.29
C LEU A 13 -0.44 -27.67 -17.06
N ASP A 14 -0.97 -27.24 -15.93
CA ASP A 14 -0.23 -27.20 -14.69
C ASP A 14 -0.21 -28.62 -14.09
N ASN A 15 0.88 -29.34 -14.35
CA ASN A 15 1.08 -30.70 -13.86
C ASN A 15 1.35 -30.77 -12.35
N TYR A 16 1.46 -29.63 -11.66
CA TYR A 16 1.80 -29.54 -10.24
C TYR A 16 0.61 -29.16 -9.34
N VAL A 17 -0.60 -29.06 -9.90
CA VAL A 17 -1.82 -28.62 -9.17
C VAL A 17 -1.99 -29.39 -7.85
N GLU A 18 -1.79 -30.72 -7.87
CA GLU A 18 -1.94 -31.55 -6.68
C GLU A 18 -0.74 -31.49 -5.71
N ALA A 19 0.40 -30.98 -6.17
CA ALA A 19 1.61 -30.87 -5.35
C ALA A 19 1.73 -29.53 -4.60
N TYR A 20 0.95 -28.53 -4.99
CA TYR A 20 1.01 -27.21 -4.36
C TYR A 20 0.47 -27.21 -2.93
N ALA A 21 1.13 -26.45 -2.06
CA ALA A 21 0.62 -26.20 -0.72
C ALA A 21 -0.75 -25.49 -0.77
N ALA A 22 -1.63 -25.79 0.19
CA ALA A 22 -2.98 -25.22 0.26
C ALA A 22 -3.00 -23.67 0.15
N ARG A 23 -2.00 -23.00 0.72
CA ARG A 23 -1.86 -21.54 0.67
C ARG A 23 -1.75 -20.97 -0.74
N THR A 24 -1.28 -21.73 -1.73
CA THR A 24 -1.13 -21.25 -3.11
C THR A 24 -2.48 -21.06 -3.82
N LYS A 25 -3.55 -21.75 -3.37
CA LYS A 25 -4.90 -21.59 -3.93
C LYS A 25 -5.41 -20.15 -3.83
N GLY A 26 -4.95 -19.37 -2.84
CA GLY A 26 -5.29 -17.97 -2.68
C GLY A 26 -4.34 -16.99 -3.38
N MET A 27 -3.23 -17.47 -3.97
CA MET A 27 -2.25 -16.61 -4.63
C MET A 27 -2.70 -16.31 -6.06
N THR A 28 -3.28 -15.15 -6.27
CA THR A 28 -3.68 -14.66 -7.60
C THR A 28 -2.86 -13.44 -7.98
N ALA A 29 -2.64 -13.24 -9.29
CA ALA A 29 -2.02 -12.01 -9.76
C ALA A 29 -2.91 -10.83 -9.36
N SER A 30 -2.32 -9.79 -8.74
CA SER A 30 -3.08 -8.59 -8.40
C SER A 30 -3.62 -7.92 -9.66
N GLU A 31 -4.82 -7.35 -9.58
CA GLU A 31 -5.43 -6.58 -10.68
C GLU A 31 -4.52 -5.45 -11.15
N ILE A 32 -3.76 -4.84 -10.22
CA ILE A 32 -2.75 -3.82 -10.52
C ILE A 32 -1.68 -4.37 -11.47
N ARG A 33 -1.20 -5.60 -11.25
CA ARG A 33 -0.17 -6.23 -12.10
C ARG A 33 -0.70 -6.52 -13.51
N ALA A 34 -1.94 -6.95 -13.63
CA ALA A 34 -2.56 -7.18 -14.93
C ALA A 34 -2.68 -5.90 -15.76
N LEU A 35 -2.87 -4.75 -15.10
CA LEU A 35 -2.95 -3.44 -15.73
C LEU A 35 -1.58 -2.87 -16.16
N PHE A 36 -0.48 -3.34 -15.61
CA PHE A 36 0.85 -2.76 -15.85
C PHE A 36 1.24 -2.75 -17.33
N SER A 37 0.94 -3.81 -18.07
CA SER A 37 1.30 -3.93 -19.49
C SER A 37 0.53 -2.94 -20.38
N VAL A 38 -0.65 -2.51 -19.96
CA VAL A 38 -1.48 -1.54 -20.68
C VAL A 38 -1.19 -0.11 -20.20
N ALA A 39 -1.08 0.06 -18.88
CA ALA A 39 -0.81 1.34 -18.23
C ALA A 39 0.57 1.93 -18.56
N SER A 40 1.51 1.09 -19.03
CA SER A 40 2.86 1.54 -19.46
C SER A 40 2.92 2.10 -20.88
N ARG A 41 1.83 2.01 -21.66
CA ARG A 41 1.79 2.56 -23.02
C ARG A 41 1.73 4.08 -22.99
N PRO A 42 2.54 4.81 -23.80
CA PRO A 42 2.60 6.28 -23.75
C PRO A 42 1.27 6.99 -24.03
N GLU A 43 0.40 6.38 -24.84
CA GLU A 43 -0.91 6.92 -25.18
C GLU A 43 -1.94 6.77 -24.06
N VAL A 44 -1.69 5.91 -23.07
CA VAL A 44 -2.57 5.67 -21.93
C VAL A 44 -2.21 6.62 -20.79
N VAL A 45 -3.18 7.34 -20.26
CA VAL A 45 -3.00 8.08 -19.01
C VAL A 45 -3.19 7.09 -17.86
N SER A 46 -2.10 6.73 -17.21
CA SER A 46 -2.15 5.83 -16.07
C SER A 46 -2.44 6.57 -14.77
N LEU A 47 -3.69 6.50 -14.31
CA LEU A 47 -4.10 6.88 -12.96
C LEU A 47 -4.14 5.65 -12.02
N ALA A 48 -3.56 4.52 -12.44
CA ALA A 48 -3.58 3.26 -11.71
C ALA A 48 -2.34 3.07 -10.83
N GLY A 49 -1.17 3.52 -11.29
CA GLY A 49 0.12 3.21 -10.69
C GLY A 49 0.37 3.90 -9.34
N GLY A 50 1.02 3.21 -8.42
CA GLY A 50 1.53 3.77 -7.15
C GLY A 50 3.05 3.98 -7.18
N MET A 51 3.64 4.09 -8.37
CA MET A 51 5.07 4.35 -8.54
C MET A 51 5.35 5.83 -8.36
N PRO A 52 6.21 6.21 -7.40
CA PRO A 52 6.58 7.61 -7.21
C PRO A 52 7.28 8.16 -8.46
N ASN A 53 7.15 9.47 -8.65
CA ASN A 53 7.95 10.14 -9.67
C ASN A 53 9.36 10.37 -9.14
N ILE A 54 10.32 9.66 -9.71
CA ILE A 54 11.75 9.80 -9.37
C ILE A 54 12.47 10.83 -10.23
N GLY A 55 11.78 11.51 -11.15
CA GLY A 55 12.38 12.53 -12.01
C GLY A 55 12.91 13.76 -11.27
N GLY A 56 12.40 14.02 -10.05
CA GLY A 56 12.94 15.05 -9.16
C GLY A 56 14.11 14.59 -8.29
N LEU A 57 14.55 13.32 -8.39
CA LEU A 57 15.70 12.85 -7.65
C LEU A 57 16.99 13.38 -8.28
N PRO A 58 17.97 13.91 -7.53
CA PRO A 58 19.24 14.35 -8.08
C PRO A 58 20.11 13.14 -8.44
N LEU A 59 19.89 12.57 -9.63
CA LEU A 59 20.52 11.32 -10.08
C LEU A 59 22.04 11.41 -10.17
N ASP A 60 22.59 12.59 -10.41
CA ASP A 60 24.03 12.87 -10.38
C ASP A 60 24.60 12.72 -8.96
N VAL A 61 23.89 13.22 -7.94
CA VAL A 61 24.28 13.06 -6.53
C VAL A 61 24.17 11.60 -6.10
N VAL A 62 23.07 10.93 -6.47
CA VAL A 62 22.89 9.49 -6.22
C VAL A 62 23.99 8.68 -6.89
N GLY A 63 24.28 8.96 -8.17
CA GLY A 63 25.34 8.30 -8.95
C GLY A 63 26.72 8.55 -8.33
N GLY A 64 26.99 9.76 -7.85
CA GLY A 64 28.21 10.09 -7.10
C GLY A 64 28.34 9.30 -5.82
N ALA A 65 27.28 9.25 -5.01
CA ALA A 65 27.27 8.50 -3.74
C ALA A 65 27.52 7.00 -3.97
N VAL A 66 26.89 6.41 -4.99
CA VAL A 66 27.08 4.99 -5.35
C VAL A 66 28.49 4.73 -5.86
N ARG A 67 29.02 5.59 -6.75
CA ARG A 67 30.39 5.45 -7.25
C ARG A 67 31.40 5.47 -6.10
N ASP A 68 31.31 6.46 -5.23
CA ASP A 68 32.24 6.63 -4.12
C ASP A 68 32.13 5.46 -3.10
N LEU A 69 30.91 4.96 -2.85
CA LEU A 69 30.69 3.76 -2.05
C LEU A 69 31.45 2.56 -2.63
N VAL A 70 31.38 2.34 -3.94
CA VAL A 70 32.05 1.22 -4.60
C VAL A 70 33.58 1.37 -4.56
N ILE A 71 34.10 2.59 -4.74
CA ILE A 71 35.55 2.86 -4.72
C ILE A 71 36.12 2.74 -3.32
N ASP A 72 35.47 3.37 -2.33
CA ASP A 72 36.01 3.52 -0.99
C ASP A 72 35.70 2.31 -0.10
N ASN A 73 34.54 1.65 -0.28
CA ASN A 73 34.04 0.59 0.60
C ASN A 73 33.35 -0.57 -0.14
N GLY A 74 33.70 -0.78 -1.41
CA GLY A 74 33.04 -1.76 -2.27
C GLY A 74 33.08 -3.19 -1.74
N ALA A 75 34.19 -3.58 -1.12
CA ALA A 75 34.34 -4.93 -0.53
C ALA A 75 33.27 -5.19 0.55
N THR A 76 33.00 -4.21 1.41
CA THR A 76 31.95 -4.30 2.44
C THR A 76 30.56 -4.20 1.82
N ALA A 77 30.36 -3.27 0.88
CA ALA A 77 29.06 -3.04 0.25
C ALA A 77 28.56 -4.24 -0.56
N MET A 78 29.46 -5.04 -1.11
CA MET A 78 29.16 -6.23 -1.91
C MET A 78 29.17 -7.53 -1.12
N GLN A 79 29.40 -7.48 0.20
CA GLN A 79 29.41 -8.64 1.08
C GLN A 79 28.09 -8.80 1.81
N TYR A 80 27.86 -9.98 2.39
CA TYR A 80 26.76 -10.18 3.32
C TYR A 80 26.86 -9.24 4.52
N GLY A 81 25.71 -8.73 4.96
CA GLY A 81 25.59 -7.88 6.14
C GLY A 81 24.91 -8.61 7.31
N SER A 82 24.55 -7.82 8.32
CA SER A 82 23.75 -8.30 9.45
C SER A 82 22.31 -8.62 9.04
N GLY A 83 21.70 -9.67 9.59
CA GLY A 83 20.28 -9.97 9.46
C GLY A 83 19.38 -8.84 9.95
N GLN A 84 19.84 -8.02 10.89
CA GLN A 84 19.12 -6.85 11.38
C GLN A 84 19.27 -5.61 10.48
N GLY A 85 20.29 -5.57 9.63
CA GLY A 85 20.65 -4.43 8.78
C GLY A 85 21.85 -3.64 9.28
N ASP A 86 22.33 -2.72 8.44
CA ASP A 86 23.48 -1.89 8.69
C ASP A 86 23.29 -0.98 9.90
N PRO A 87 24.23 -0.94 10.87
CA PRO A 87 24.08 -0.16 12.09
C PRO A 87 24.00 1.35 11.83
N THR A 88 24.80 1.89 10.90
CA THR A 88 24.77 3.32 10.57
C THR A 88 23.42 3.71 9.96
N LEU A 89 22.88 2.90 9.07
CA LEU A 89 21.55 3.16 8.51
C LEU A 89 20.46 3.08 9.58
N ARG A 90 20.58 2.16 10.55
CA ARG A 90 19.61 2.07 11.66
C ARG A 90 19.62 3.33 12.53
N ASP A 91 20.79 3.92 12.81
CA ASP A 91 20.90 5.22 13.49
C ASP A 91 20.21 6.33 12.69
N GLN A 92 20.48 6.41 11.39
CA GLN A 92 19.87 7.40 10.50
C GLN A 92 18.33 7.23 10.40
N ILE A 93 17.85 6.00 10.40
CA ILE A 93 16.41 5.70 10.45
C ILE A 93 15.79 6.22 11.75
N CYS A 94 16.46 6.10 12.89
CA CYS A 94 15.99 6.67 14.15
C CYS A 94 15.87 8.20 14.06
N ASP A 95 16.83 8.89 13.43
CA ASP A 95 16.74 10.34 13.20
C ASP A 95 15.55 10.71 12.32
N ILE A 96 15.29 9.93 11.28
CA ILE A 96 14.12 10.13 10.40
C ILE A 96 12.80 9.94 11.16
N MET A 97 12.72 8.91 12.00
CA MET A 97 11.49 8.61 12.76
C MET A 97 11.18 9.65 13.84
N ARG A 98 12.19 10.37 14.36
CA ARG A 98 11.95 11.52 15.26
C ARG A 98 11.10 12.61 14.62
N LEU A 99 11.11 12.73 13.29
CA LEU A 99 10.21 13.65 12.57
C LEU A 99 8.73 13.32 12.76
N GLU A 100 8.42 12.07 13.12
CA GLU A 100 7.07 11.57 13.41
C GLU A 100 6.88 11.27 14.91
N GLY A 101 7.77 11.81 15.76
CA GLY A 101 7.70 11.71 17.22
C GLY A 101 8.15 10.36 17.80
N ILE A 102 8.70 9.47 17.00
CA ILE A 102 9.16 8.15 17.50
C ILE A 102 10.57 8.27 18.07
N GLU A 103 10.69 8.02 19.36
CA GLU A 103 11.96 7.84 20.06
C GLU A 103 12.31 6.35 20.09
N ALA A 104 13.19 5.90 19.20
CA ALA A 104 13.61 4.51 19.09
C ALA A 104 15.12 4.40 19.32
N HIS A 105 15.56 3.24 19.82
CA HIS A 105 16.96 2.86 19.83
C HIS A 105 17.30 2.13 18.50
N PRO A 106 18.50 2.32 17.93
CA PRO A 106 18.89 1.63 16.70
C PRO A 106 18.76 0.10 16.78
N ASP A 107 18.88 -0.48 17.97
CA ASP A 107 18.70 -1.92 18.18
C ASP A 107 17.24 -2.38 18.09
N ASP A 108 16.27 -1.47 18.15
CA ASP A 108 14.85 -1.81 17.93
C ASP A 108 14.46 -1.79 16.44
N VAL A 109 15.34 -1.31 15.57
CA VAL A 109 15.14 -1.19 14.13
C VAL A 109 15.61 -2.45 13.42
N VAL A 110 14.73 -3.02 12.58
CA VAL A 110 15.05 -4.10 11.64
C VAL A 110 14.90 -3.57 10.22
N VAL A 111 16.00 -3.50 9.47
CA VAL A 111 15.95 -3.10 8.06
C VAL A 111 15.41 -4.27 7.22
N THR A 112 14.50 -3.97 6.28
CA THR A 112 13.81 -4.97 5.46
C THR A 112 13.89 -4.64 3.98
N VAL A 113 13.51 -5.59 3.11
CA VAL A 113 13.42 -5.39 1.66
C VAL A 113 12.12 -4.62 1.31
N GLY A 114 12.06 -3.35 1.75
CA GLY A 114 10.87 -2.52 1.75
C GLY A 114 9.85 -2.92 2.82
N SER A 115 8.85 -2.05 3.11
CA SER A 115 7.80 -2.34 4.09
C SER A 115 6.95 -3.56 3.75
N GLN A 116 6.85 -3.94 2.48
CA GLN A 116 6.16 -5.16 2.06
C GLN A 116 6.74 -6.41 2.72
N GLN A 117 8.07 -6.53 2.82
CA GLN A 117 8.70 -7.64 3.54
C GLN A 117 8.45 -7.52 5.04
N ALA A 118 8.40 -6.31 5.59
CA ALA A 118 8.09 -6.13 7.01
C ALA A 118 6.67 -6.63 7.35
N VAL A 119 5.66 -6.35 6.50
CA VAL A 119 4.31 -6.92 6.63
C VAL A 119 4.36 -8.45 6.58
N ASP A 120 5.11 -9.03 5.63
CA ASP A 120 5.28 -10.49 5.49
C ASP A 120 5.91 -11.10 6.75
N LEU A 121 7.00 -10.52 7.25
CA LEU A 121 7.69 -11.00 8.44
C LEU A 121 6.80 -10.95 9.70
N VAL A 122 6.07 -9.84 9.91
CA VAL A 122 5.14 -9.74 11.04
C VAL A 122 4.04 -10.79 10.91
N THR A 123 3.44 -10.94 9.74
CA THR A 123 2.40 -11.95 9.52
C THR A 123 2.94 -13.37 9.75
N ARG A 124 4.15 -13.65 9.25
CA ARG A 124 4.84 -14.93 9.46
C ARG A 124 5.11 -15.26 10.91
N VAL A 125 5.45 -14.25 11.73
CA VAL A 125 5.76 -14.44 13.15
C VAL A 125 4.52 -14.62 14.00
N PHE A 126 3.42 -13.94 13.65
CA PHE A 126 2.23 -13.89 14.52
C PHE A 126 1.09 -14.78 14.08
N CYS A 127 0.95 -15.11 12.79
CA CYS A 127 -0.25 -15.72 12.26
C CYS A 127 -0.08 -17.20 11.92
N ASP A 128 -0.99 -18.01 12.41
CA ASP A 128 -1.28 -19.35 11.93
C ASP A 128 -2.47 -19.32 10.95
N PRO A 129 -2.65 -20.36 10.09
CA PRO A 129 -3.85 -20.48 9.25
C PRO A 129 -5.14 -20.38 10.05
N GLY A 130 -6.08 -19.54 9.63
CA GLY A 130 -7.36 -19.28 10.28
C GLY A 130 -7.33 -18.22 11.39
N ASP A 131 -6.17 -17.67 11.73
CA ASP A 131 -6.10 -16.50 12.60
C ASP A 131 -6.66 -15.25 11.91
N VAL A 132 -7.22 -14.34 12.69
CA VAL A 132 -7.87 -13.12 12.18
C VAL A 132 -6.91 -11.94 12.21
N VAL A 133 -6.87 -11.21 11.10
CA VAL A 133 -6.29 -9.87 11.00
C VAL A 133 -7.42 -8.87 10.77
N ILE A 134 -7.50 -7.84 11.61
CA ILE A 134 -8.45 -6.74 11.40
C ILE A 134 -7.77 -5.70 10.51
N CYS A 135 -8.46 -5.22 9.47
CA CYS A 135 -7.96 -4.20 8.53
C CYS A 135 -9.01 -3.12 8.29
N GLU A 136 -8.55 -1.94 7.94
CA GLU A 136 -9.41 -0.89 7.39
C GLU A 136 -10.11 -1.35 6.09
N ALA A 137 -11.27 -0.78 5.78
CA ALA A 137 -12.04 -1.01 4.56
C ALA A 137 -12.23 0.31 3.79
N PRO A 138 -11.59 0.45 2.63
CA PRO A 138 -10.68 -0.45 1.91
C PRO A 138 -9.31 -0.60 2.58
N SER A 139 -8.47 -1.56 2.13
CA SER A 139 -7.13 -1.76 2.64
C SER A 139 -6.09 -1.98 1.53
N TYR A 140 -4.80 -1.90 1.86
CA TYR A 140 -3.71 -2.04 0.90
C TYR A 140 -3.65 -3.45 0.31
N VAL A 141 -3.76 -3.54 -1.03
CA VAL A 141 -3.76 -4.82 -1.77
C VAL A 141 -2.55 -5.69 -1.50
N GLY A 142 -1.37 -5.08 -1.27
CA GLY A 142 -0.14 -5.82 -0.96
C GLY A 142 -0.20 -6.52 0.40
N ALA A 143 -0.75 -5.87 1.42
CA ALA A 143 -0.96 -6.45 2.73
C ALA A 143 -2.03 -7.55 2.70
N LEU A 144 -3.17 -7.30 2.04
CA LEU A 144 -4.21 -8.32 1.83
C LEU A 144 -3.66 -9.57 1.14
N GLY A 145 -2.76 -9.40 0.16
CA GLY A 145 -2.07 -10.50 -0.50
C GLY A 145 -1.20 -11.31 0.45
N VAL A 146 -0.48 -10.67 1.36
CA VAL A 146 0.31 -11.33 2.41
C VAL A 146 -0.60 -12.10 3.36
N PHE A 147 -1.64 -11.48 3.91
CA PHE A 147 -2.55 -12.14 4.85
C PHE A 147 -3.20 -13.38 4.22
N ARG A 148 -3.61 -13.28 2.96
CA ARG A 148 -4.12 -14.44 2.20
C ARG A 148 -3.08 -15.54 2.01
N ALA A 149 -1.81 -15.19 1.75
CA ALA A 149 -0.73 -16.17 1.59
C ALA A 149 -0.46 -16.95 2.88
N TYR A 150 -0.68 -16.33 4.04
CA TYR A 150 -0.62 -16.99 5.34
C TYR A 150 -1.95 -17.61 5.78
N GLN A 151 -2.96 -17.61 4.90
CA GLN A 151 -4.29 -18.17 5.18
C GLN A 151 -4.99 -17.50 6.37
N CYS A 152 -4.70 -16.21 6.61
CA CYS A 152 -5.41 -15.42 7.60
C CYS A 152 -6.82 -15.11 7.11
N GLU A 153 -7.75 -15.02 8.05
CA GLU A 153 -9.06 -14.41 7.81
C GLU A 153 -8.93 -12.89 7.99
N VAL A 154 -9.43 -12.14 7.04
CA VAL A 154 -9.43 -10.67 7.11
C VAL A 154 -10.82 -10.20 7.50
N VAL A 155 -10.88 -9.41 8.58
CA VAL A 155 -12.11 -8.71 9.00
C VAL A 155 -11.93 -7.22 8.74
N HIS A 156 -12.79 -6.67 7.90
CA HIS A 156 -12.77 -5.26 7.53
C HIS A 156 -13.51 -4.38 8.53
N VAL A 157 -12.98 -3.18 8.79
CA VAL A 157 -13.56 -2.14 9.64
C VAL A 157 -13.80 -0.88 8.83
N ALA A 158 -14.98 -0.30 8.95
CA ALA A 158 -15.39 0.88 8.21
C ALA A 158 -14.47 2.09 8.46
N MET A 159 -14.27 2.87 7.40
CA MET A 159 -13.59 4.16 7.39
C MET A 159 -14.49 5.26 6.85
N ASP A 160 -14.19 6.49 7.24
CA ASP A 160 -14.74 7.72 6.66
C ASP A 160 -13.62 8.74 6.40
N ASP A 161 -13.95 10.02 6.24
CA ASP A 161 -12.98 11.08 5.92
C ASP A 161 -11.94 11.33 7.04
N ASP A 162 -12.21 10.89 8.28
CA ASP A 162 -11.31 10.96 9.43
C ASP A 162 -10.55 9.65 9.73
N GLY A 163 -10.61 8.69 8.82
CA GLY A 163 -9.96 7.38 8.94
C GLY A 163 -10.88 6.31 9.53
N VAL A 164 -10.31 5.29 10.18
CA VAL A 164 -11.09 4.20 10.76
C VAL A 164 -12.08 4.69 11.80
N VAL A 165 -13.31 4.14 11.77
CA VAL A 165 -14.38 4.43 12.72
C VAL A 165 -14.13 3.63 14.01
N PRO A 166 -13.84 4.29 15.16
CA PRO A 166 -13.46 3.59 16.39
C PRO A 166 -14.52 2.60 16.90
N GLU A 167 -15.79 2.96 16.81
CA GLU A 167 -16.91 2.11 17.25
C GLU A 167 -17.03 0.84 16.41
N ALA A 168 -16.74 0.95 15.10
CA ALA A 168 -16.69 -0.21 14.21
C ALA A 168 -15.51 -1.13 14.54
N LEU A 169 -14.37 -0.58 14.95
CA LEU A 169 -13.23 -1.36 15.43
C LEU A 169 -13.57 -2.12 16.74
N GLU A 170 -14.19 -1.45 17.73
CA GLU A 170 -14.64 -2.10 18.95
C GLU A 170 -15.62 -3.24 18.66
N GLN A 171 -16.59 -3.01 17.78
CA GLN A 171 -17.58 -4.01 17.39
C GLN A 171 -16.92 -5.21 16.67
N ALA A 172 -15.99 -4.97 15.78
CA ALA A 172 -15.25 -6.03 15.07
C ALA A 172 -14.47 -6.90 16.05
N ILE A 173 -13.73 -6.29 17.00
CA ILE A 173 -13.01 -7.01 18.05
C ILE A 173 -13.96 -7.88 18.87
N ALA A 174 -15.07 -7.31 19.32
CA ALA A 174 -16.06 -8.02 20.13
C ALA A 174 -16.68 -9.20 19.35
N SER A 175 -17.06 -9.00 18.11
CA SER A 175 -17.69 -10.01 17.25
C SER A 175 -16.75 -11.19 16.97
N VAL A 176 -15.48 -10.91 16.60
CA VAL A 176 -14.48 -11.96 16.34
C VAL A 176 -14.21 -12.79 17.60
N ARG A 177 -14.10 -12.15 18.76
CA ARG A 177 -13.89 -12.85 20.04
C ARG A 177 -15.10 -13.68 20.47
N ALA A 178 -16.31 -13.16 20.25
CA ALA A 178 -17.55 -13.89 20.52
C ALA A 178 -17.68 -15.16 19.65
N ALA A 179 -17.12 -15.13 18.42
CA ALA A 179 -17.00 -16.28 17.53
C ALA A 179 -15.87 -17.26 17.94
N GLY A 180 -15.16 -17.02 19.03
CA GLY A 180 -14.06 -17.86 19.51
C GLY A 180 -12.81 -17.81 18.68
N LYS A 181 -12.66 -16.83 17.76
CA LYS A 181 -11.50 -16.68 16.89
C LYS A 181 -10.40 -15.83 17.53
N ARG A 182 -9.16 -16.07 17.10
CA ARG A 182 -7.97 -15.35 17.60
C ARG A 182 -7.65 -14.18 16.69
N ILE A 183 -7.70 -12.95 17.22
CA ILE A 183 -7.22 -11.75 16.53
C ILE A 183 -5.73 -11.60 16.81
N LYS A 184 -4.92 -11.36 15.77
CA LYS A 184 -3.47 -11.21 15.91
C LYS A 184 -3.03 -9.77 15.98
N PHE A 185 -3.53 -8.94 15.08
CA PHE A 185 -3.26 -7.50 15.07
C PHE A 185 -4.32 -6.74 14.29
N PHE A 186 -4.37 -5.43 14.53
CA PHE A 186 -5.05 -4.45 13.68
C PHE A 186 -4.03 -3.83 12.74
N TYR A 187 -4.21 -3.99 11.41
CA TYR A 187 -3.40 -3.38 10.38
C TYR A 187 -4.02 -2.06 9.92
N THR A 188 -3.25 -0.97 9.96
CA THR A 188 -3.69 0.37 9.60
C THR A 188 -2.62 1.16 8.85
N ILE A 189 -3.06 2.04 7.93
CA ILE A 189 -2.24 3.06 7.28
C ILE A 189 -2.75 4.42 7.73
N PRO A 190 -2.27 4.97 8.86
CA PRO A 190 -2.89 6.12 9.49
C PRO A 190 -2.66 7.46 8.77
N ASN A 191 -1.71 7.51 7.84
CA ASN A 191 -1.38 8.73 7.10
C ASN A 191 -1.57 8.55 5.61
N PHE A 192 -2.43 9.39 4.99
CA PHE A 192 -2.63 9.43 3.54
C PHE A 192 -2.88 8.04 2.95
N HIS A 193 -3.83 7.37 3.53
CA HIS A 193 -4.16 5.95 3.38
C HIS A 193 -4.14 5.47 1.92
N ASN A 194 -3.58 4.31 1.68
CA ASN A 194 -3.68 3.60 0.40
C ASN A 194 -4.74 2.48 0.51
N PRO A 195 -5.91 2.62 -0.17
CA PRO A 195 -6.18 3.48 -1.33
C PRO A 195 -6.94 4.77 -1.04
N ALA A 196 -7.46 5.00 0.17
CA ALA A 196 -8.50 5.99 0.44
C ALA A 196 -8.00 7.45 0.42
N GLY A 197 -6.70 7.71 0.61
CA GLY A 197 -6.13 9.06 0.64
C GLY A 197 -6.45 9.86 1.90
N VAL A 198 -7.24 9.31 2.82
CA VAL A 198 -7.61 9.95 4.09
C VAL A 198 -6.51 9.74 5.15
N SER A 199 -6.54 10.54 6.21
CA SER A 199 -5.65 10.37 7.36
C SER A 199 -6.47 10.22 8.63
N LEU A 200 -6.01 9.35 9.53
CA LEU A 200 -6.59 9.18 10.84
C LEU A 200 -6.43 10.49 11.64
N SER A 201 -7.53 11.08 12.09
CA SER A 201 -7.50 12.31 12.87
C SER A 201 -6.87 12.12 14.25
N ASP A 202 -6.35 13.19 14.87
CA ASP A 202 -5.67 13.10 16.18
C ASP A 202 -6.59 12.54 17.27
N GLU A 203 -7.87 12.93 17.27
CA GLU A 203 -8.87 12.40 18.19
C GLU A 203 -9.04 10.90 18.02
N ARG A 204 -9.14 10.42 16.77
CA ARG A 204 -9.29 8.99 16.49
C ARG A 204 -8.03 8.18 16.76
N ARG A 205 -6.83 8.79 16.59
CA ARG A 205 -5.56 8.14 16.97
C ARG A 205 -5.56 7.75 18.44
N ALA A 206 -5.92 8.69 19.32
CA ALA A 206 -6.02 8.44 20.76
C ALA A 206 -7.07 7.33 21.08
N ARG A 207 -8.22 7.40 20.41
CA ARG A 207 -9.29 6.43 20.62
C ARG A 207 -8.95 5.03 20.11
N VAL A 208 -8.31 4.91 18.95
CA VAL A 208 -7.84 3.63 18.41
C VAL A 208 -6.80 2.99 19.32
N LEU A 209 -5.84 3.77 19.81
CA LEU A 209 -4.85 3.30 20.78
C LEU A 209 -5.53 2.77 22.06
N GLU A 210 -6.46 3.54 22.63
CA GLU A 210 -7.20 3.14 23.82
C GLU A 210 -7.96 1.82 23.62
N ILE A 211 -8.66 1.66 22.47
CA ILE A 211 -9.40 0.44 22.13
C ILE A 211 -8.45 -0.75 22.01
N CYS A 212 -7.35 -0.60 21.29
CA CYS A 212 -6.39 -1.68 21.10
C CYS A 212 -5.68 -2.06 22.40
N GLN A 213 -5.29 -1.07 23.23
CA GLN A 213 -4.71 -1.32 24.56
C GLN A 213 -5.66 -2.08 25.49
N LYS A 214 -6.92 -1.65 25.57
CA LYS A 214 -7.95 -2.36 26.37
C LYS A 214 -8.21 -3.79 25.86
N ALA A 215 -8.07 -3.98 24.57
CA ALA A 215 -8.23 -5.28 23.93
C ALA A 215 -6.94 -6.12 23.94
N GLU A 216 -5.81 -5.62 24.47
CA GLU A 216 -4.49 -6.27 24.37
C GLU A 216 -4.19 -6.71 22.93
N LEU A 217 -4.50 -5.84 21.97
CA LEU A 217 -4.38 -6.08 20.54
C LEU A 217 -3.23 -5.25 19.96
N LEU A 218 -2.26 -5.92 19.32
CA LEU A 218 -1.19 -5.25 18.59
C LEU A 218 -1.74 -4.43 17.41
N ILE A 219 -1.12 -3.28 17.18
CA ILE A 219 -1.32 -2.47 15.99
C ILE A 219 -0.12 -2.67 15.06
N LEU A 220 -0.36 -2.98 13.79
CA LEU A 220 0.63 -2.92 12.72
C LEU A 220 0.42 -1.63 11.94
N GLU A 221 1.22 -0.63 12.27
CA GLU A 221 1.19 0.70 11.65
C GLU A 221 2.09 0.73 10.41
N ASP A 222 1.49 0.73 9.22
CA ASP A 222 2.23 0.85 7.93
C ASP A 222 2.19 2.31 7.48
N ASN A 223 3.36 2.98 7.50
CA ASN A 223 3.44 4.43 7.32
C ASN A 223 4.42 4.87 6.22
N PRO A 224 4.22 4.45 4.97
CA PRO A 224 5.11 4.83 3.87
C PRO A 224 4.93 6.28 3.38
N TYR A 225 3.85 6.96 3.77
CA TYR A 225 3.47 8.30 3.29
C TYR A 225 3.56 9.38 4.36
N GLY A 226 3.84 9.06 5.61
CA GLY A 226 3.78 10.00 6.74
C GLY A 226 4.51 11.30 6.50
N LEU A 227 5.67 11.26 5.84
CA LEU A 227 6.46 12.44 5.49
C LEU A 227 6.02 13.15 4.20
N LEU A 228 4.94 12.71 3.53
CA LEU A 228 4.45 13.29 2.28
C LEU A 228 3.13 14.08 2.46
N GLY A 229 2.99 14.75 3.58
CA GLY A 229 1.93 15.72 3.82
C GLY A 229 2.17 17.02 3.08
N PHE A 230 1.10 17.59 2.48
CA PHE A 230 1.15 18.84 1.73
C PHE A 230 0.68 20.03 2.56
N GLU A 231 -0.11 19.76 3.59
CA GLU A 231 -0.82 20.75 4.40
C GLU A 231 -0.77 20.36 5.87
N GLY A 232 -0.76 21.37 6.74
CA GLY A 232 -0.77 21.20 8.19
C GLY A 232 0.58 20.81 8.78
N GLU A 233 0.57 20.45 10.05
CA GLU A 233 1.74 19.98 10.79
C GLU A 233 1.98 18.49 10.54
N GLN A 234 3.21 18.07 10.77
CA GLN A 234 3.59 16.65 10.71
C GLN A 234 2.86 15.89 11.83
N GLN A 235 2.08 14.88 11.45
CA GLN A 235 1.39 14.05 12.43
C GLN A 235 2.36 13.08 13.10
N LYS A 236 2.14 12.84 14.39
CA LYS A 236 2.88 11.83 15.13
C LYS A 236 2.40 10.43 14.72
N ALA A 237 3.33 9.48 14.68
CA ALA A 237 3.00 8.09 14.52
C ALA A 237 2.26 7.52 15.76
N LEU A 238 1.44 6.48 15.58
CA LEU A 238 0.80 5.76 16.71
C LEU A 238 1.87 5.16 17.63
N ARG A 239 2.95 4.67 17.05
CA ARG A 239 4.11 4.15 17.79
C ARG A 239 4.74 5.18 18.75
N ALA A 240 4.64 6.46 18.45
CA ALA A 240 5.19 7.51 19.32
C ALA A 240 4.49 7.53 20.68
N GLU A 241 3.22 7.14 20.73
CA GLU A 241 2.39 7.14 21.94
C GLU A 241 2.35 5.76 22.64
N ASP A 242 2.55 4.66 21.89
CA ASP A 242 2.56 3.29 22.44
C ASP A 242 3.68 2.44 21.83
N ARG A 243 4.79 2.31 22.57
CA ARG A 243 5.97 1.57 22.12
C ARG A 243 5.80 0.05 22.20
N GLU A 244 4.95 -0.45 23.09
CA GLU A 244 4.77 -1.89 23.31
C GLU A 244 3.58 -2.46 22.51
N GLY A 245 2.55 -1.64 22.25
CA GLY A 245 1.36 -2.06 21.52
C GLY A 245 1.42 -1.83 20.01
N VAL A 246 2.41 -1.11 19.49
CA VAL A 246 2.50 -0.76 18.06
C VAL A 246 3.80 -1.24 17.42
N ILE A 247 3.69 -1.98 16.32
CA ILE A 247 4.79 -2.27 15.40
C ILE A 247 4.69 -1.26 14.25
N TYR A 248 5.72 -0.41 14.11
CA TYR A 248 5.79 0.62 13.07
C TYR A 248 6.57 0.12 11.86
N LEU A 249 6.06 0.37 10.65
CA LEU A 249 6.72 0.07 9.39
C LEU A 249 6.97 1.36 8.60
N GLY A 250 8.21 1.55 8.18
CA GLY A 250 8.63 2.67 7.36
C GLY A 250 9.30 2.22 6.06
N SER A 251 9.49 3.15 5.13
CA SER A 251 10.09 2.82 3.82
C SER A 251 10.69 4.05 3.15
N PHE A 252 11.86 3.87 2.50
CA PHE A 252 12.42 4.85 1.57
C PHE A 252 11.76 4.83 0.19
N SER A 253 10.85 3.91 -0.07
CA SER A 253 10.24 3.75 -1.39
C SER A 253 9.50 4.99 -1.90
N LYS A 254 8.98 5.84 -1.00
CA LYS A 254 8.16 7.01 -1.37
C LYS A 254 8.89 8.34 -1.15
N THR A 255 9.90 8.36 -0.32
CA THR A 255 10.69 9.55 0.04
C THR A 255 12.08 9.58 -0.58
N PHE A 256 12.49 8.47 -1.22
CA PHE A 256 13.75 8.37 -1.97
C PHE A 256 13.51 7.65 -3.30
N ALA A 257 13.72 6.33 -3.36
CA ALA A 257 13.53 5.55 -4.58
C ALA A 257 13.09 4.12 -4.30
N PRO A 258 12.01 3.63 -4.92
CA PRO A 258 11.49 2.28 -4.68
C PRO A 258 12.42 1.17 -5.17
N GLY A 259 13.29 1.45 -6.15
CA GLY A 259 14.23 0.49 -6.72
C GLY A 259 15.30 -0.01 -5.74
N PHE A 260 15.63 0.77 -4.71
CA PHE A 260 16.60 0.36 -3.67
C PHE A 260 16.06 -0.71 -2.73
N ARG A 261 14.75 -0.88 -2.64
CA ARG A 261 14.12 -1.91 -1.80
C ARG A 261 14.55 -1.84 -0.33
N VAL A 262 14.57 -0.67 0.26
CA VAL A 262 14.87 -0.47 1.69
C VAL A 262 13.65 0.05 2.42
N GLY A 263 13.27 -0.67 3.46
CA GLY A 263 12.27 -0.30 4.46
C GLY A 263 12.74 -0.78 5.83
N TRP A 264 11.91 -0.61 6.84
CA TRP A 264 12.23 -1.04 8.19
C TRP A 264 10.99 -1.32 9.02
N ALA A 265 11.19 -2.09 10.08
CA ALA A 265 10.25 -2.26 11.17
C ALA A 265 10.87 -1.76 12.46
N VAL A 266 10.06 -1.12 13.32
CA VAL A 266 10.39 -0.85 14.71
C VAL A 266 9.37 -1.54 15.59
N ALA A 267 9.84 -2.43 16.45
CA ALA A 267 8.99 -3.30 17.25
C ALA A 267 9.47 -3.38 18.69
N PRO A 268 8.63 -3.85 19.63
CA PRO A 268 9.09 -4.23 20.96
C PRO A 268 10.26 -5.22 20.88
N HIS A 269 11.18 -5.16 21.83
CA HIS A 269 12.44 -5.90 21.77
C HIS A 269 12.25 -7.41 21.51
N ALA A 270 11.33 -8.06 22.22
CA ALA A 270 11.07 -9.49 22.02
C ALA A 270 10.52 -9.82 20.63
N VAL A 271 9.72 -8.93 20.06
CA VAL A 271 9.19 -9.05 18.69
C VAL A 271 10.32 -8.85 17.68
N ARG A 272 11.16 -7.83 17.87
CA ARG A 272 12.30 -7.53 17.01
C ARG A 272 13.22 -8.76 16.85
N GLU A 273 13.54 -9.47 17.93
CA GLU A 273 14.36 -10.70 17.83
C GLU A 273 13.73 -11.75 16.91
N LYS A 274 12.42 -11.96 17.02
CA LYS A 274 11.70 -12.89 16.15
C LYS A 274 11.68 -12.45 14.69
N LEU A 275 11.55 -11.13 14.44
CA LEU A 275 11.60 -10.58 13.08
C LEU A 275 12.98 -10.80 12.45
N VAL A 276 14.08 -10.59 13.19
CA VAL A 276 15.44 -10.85 12.71
C VAL A 276 15.62 -12.32 12.33
N LEU A 277 15.24 -13.25 13.20
CA LEU A 277 15.33 -14.69 12.91
C LEU A 277 14.47 -15.11 11.70
N ALA A 278 13.27 -14.55 11.58
CA ALA A 278 12.40 -14.79 10.43
C ALA A 278 13.03 -14.26 9.13
N GLN A 279 13.65 -13.07 9.18
CA GLN A 279 14.34 -12.48 8.03
C GLN A 279 15.58 -13.29 7.64
N GLU A 280 16.40 -13.70 8.59
CA GLU A 280 17.57 -14.56 8.32
C GLU A 280 17.17 -15.85 7.64
N SER A 281 16.08 -16.47 8.08
CA SER A 281 15.57 -17.70 7.44
C SER A 281 14.97 -17.46 6.04
N ALA A 282 14.54 -16.23 5.72
CA ALA A 282 13.92 -15.90 4.44
C ALA A 282 14.94 -15.41 3.40
N THR A 283 15.88 -14.56 3.80
CA THR A 283 16.78 -13.82 2.89
C THR A 283 18.23 -13.76 3.36
N LEU A 284 18.56 -14.37 4.50
CA LEU A 284 19.85 -14.28 5.22
C LEU A 284 20.11 -12.88 5.78
N CYS A 285 20.11 -11.87 4.92
CA CYS A 285 20.21 -10.45 5.29
C CYS A 285 19.54 -9.58 4.22
N PRO A 286 19.12 -8.35 4.54
CA PRO A 286 18.69 -7.40 3.53
C PRO A 286 19.88 -6.93 2.67
N PRO A 287 19.67 -6.45 1.41
CA PRO A 287 20.73 -6.06 0.50
C PRO A 287 21.67 -5.00 1.10
N THR A 288 22.91 -5.36 1.43
CA THR A 288 23.90 -4.46 2.05
C THR A 288 24.22 -3.27 1.16
N PHE A 289 24.39 -3.50 -0.14
CA PHE A 289 24.67 -2.45 -1.11
C PHE A 289 23.62 -1.34 -1.11
N SER A 290 22.35 -1.69 -1.15
CA SER A 290 21.24 -0.71 -1.14
C SER A 290 21.22 0.10 0.16
N GLN A 291 21.48 -0.54 1.29
CA GLN A 291 21.52 0.12 2.59
C GLN A 291 22.65 1.14 2.66
N LEU A 292 23.87 0.75 2.30
CA LEU A 292 25.04 1.64 2.33
C LEU A 292 24.94 2.76 1.29
N ALA A 293 24.32 2.52 0.14
CA ALA A 293 24.08 3.56 -0.87
C ALA A 293 23.10 4.64 -0.33
N ILE A 294 22.01 4.24 0.33
CA ILE A 294 21.09 5.19 0.98
C ILE A 294 21.80 5.91 2.13
N SER A 295 22.50 5.19 2.99
CA SER A 295 23.26 5.78 4.09
C SER A 295 24.26 6.83 3.60
N SER A 296 25.03 6.54 2.55
CA SER A 296 25.94 7.49 1.91
C SER A 296 25.22 8.73 1.35
N TYR A 297 24.05 8.54 0.74
CA TYR A 297 23.24 9.65 0.23
C TYR A 297 22.74 10.55 1.36
N LEU A 298 22.23 9.98 2.46
CA LEU A 298 21.72 10.72 3.62
C LEU A 298 22.77 11.59 4.29
N VAL A 299 24.04 11.16 4.29
CA VAL A 299 25.17 11.92 4.85
C VAL A 299 25.55 13.11 3.96
N ARG A 300 25.43 12.96 2.64
CA ARG A 300 25.99 13.90 1.65
C ARG A 300 24.97 14.88 1.07
N HIS A 301 23.69 14.62 1.27
CA HIS A 301 22.63 15.39 0.64
C HIS A 301 21.55 15.77 1.65
N ASP A 302 20.95 16.95 1.43
CA ASP A 302 19.76 17.38 2.18
C ASP A 302 18.53 16.59 1.73
N TRP A 303 18.41 15.37 2.26
CA TRP A 303 17.28 14.49 1.96
C TRP A 303 15.93 15.12 2.35
N MET A 304 15.86 15.88 3.46
CA MET A 304 14.62 16.57 3.84
C MET A 304 14.25 17.69 2.87
N GLY A 305 15.24 18.41 2.32
CA GLY A 305 15.02 19.34 1.23
C GLY A 305 14.44 18.64 0.00
N GLN A 306 14.93 17.45 -0.33
CA GLN A 306 14.39 16.61 -1.41
C GLN A 306 12.94 16.18 -1.13
N VAL A 307 12.63 15.75 0.09
CA VAL A 307 11.26 15.39 0.48
C VAL A 307 10.30 16.59 0.36
N LYS A 308 10.75 17.80 0.73
CA LYS A 308 9.96 19.03 0.54
C LYS A 308 9.67 19.30 -0.93
N GLN A 309 10.64 19.11 -1.83
CA GLN A 309 10.41 19.24 -3.27
C GLN A 309 9.39 18.21 -3.78
N PHE A 310 9.45 16.98 -3.30
CA PHE A 310 8.43 15.96 -3.61
C PHE A 310 7.04 16.36 -3.12
N ARG A 311 6.92 16.92 -1.91
CA ARG A 311 5.65 17.44 -1.38
C ARG A 311 5.03 18.49 -2.31
N GLU A 312 5.82 19.48 -2.76
CA GLU A 312 5.34 20.52 -3.67
C GLU A 312 4.88 19.94 -5.01
N MET A 313 5.69 19.07 -5.62
CA MET A 313 5.36 18.40 -6.86
C MET A 313 4.07 17.56 -6.76
N TYR A 314 3.90 16.80 -5.68
CA TYR A 314 2.69 15.99 -5.49
C TYR A 314 1.47 16.83 -5.11
N ARG A 315 1.65 17.93 -4.40
CA ARG A 315 0.59 18.89 -4.13
C ARG A 315 0.02 19.48 -5.41
N GLU A 316 0.86 19.95 -6.31
CA GLU A 316 0.45 20.47 -7.61
C GLU A 316 -0.37 19.46 -8.42
N ARG A 317 0.06 18.20 -8.43
CA ARG A 317 -0.63 17.11 -9.12
C ARG A 317 -1.95 16.74 -8.46
N ARG A 318 -2.01 16.69 -7.11
CA ARG A 318 -3.23 16.50 -6.36
C ARG A 318 -4.24 17.60 -6.68
N ASP A 319 -3.81 18.84 -6.71
CA ASP A 319 -4.68 20.01 -6.98
C ASP A 319 -5.24 19.93 -8.40
N ALA A 320 -4.43 19.56 -9.40
CA ALA A 320 -4.91 19.32 -10.76
C ALA A 320 -5.93 18.17 -10.83
N MET A 321 -5.71 17.08 -10.08
CA MET A 321 -6.66 15.97 -9.99
C MET A 321 -8.00 16.44 -9.41
N LEU A 322 -7.99 17.11 -8.26
CA LEU A 322 -9.20 17.56 -7.58
C LEU A 322 -9.97 18.61 -8.40
N ALA A 323 -9.27 19.54 -9.07
CA ALA A 323 -9.88 20.52 -9.95
C ALA A 323 -10.56 19.84 -11.15
N ALA A 324 -9.87 18.90 -11.80
CA ALA A 324 -10.43 18.17 -12.94
C ALA A 324 -11.63 17.30 -12.54
N LEU A 325 -11.59 16.64 -11.37
CA LEU A 325 -12.73 15.88 -10.85
C LEU A 325 -13.94 16.78 -10.61
N ALA A 326 -13.73 17.93 -9.98
CA ALA A 326 -14.79 18.89 -9.68
C ALA A 326 -15.45 19.48 -10.94
N GLU A 327 -14.65 19.69 -12.01
CA GLU A 327 -15.13 20.24 -13.28
C GLU A 327 -15.86 19.21 -14.17
N LYS A 328 -15.37 17.95 -14.19
CA LYS A 328 -15.71 17.01 -15.25
C LYS A 328 -16.59 15.83 -14.83
N MET A 329 -16.61 15.48 -13.53
CA MET A 329 -17.35 14.30 -13.07
C MET A 329 -18.85 14.54 -13.00
N PRO A 330 -19.69 13.51 -13.25
CA PRO A 330 -21.15 13.57 -13.02
C PRO A 330 -21.48 13.90 -11.58
N ALA A 331 -22.59 14.60 -11.35
CA ALA A 331 -23.00 15.13 -10.04
C ALA A 331 -23.12 14.10 -8.91
N ALA A 332 -23.43 12.83 -9.23
CA ALA A 332 -23.55 11.76 -8.25
C ALA A 332 -22.22 11.04 -7.94
N THR A 333 -21.11 11.50 -8.52
CA THR A 333 -19.77 10.96 -8.23
C THR A 333 -19.19 11.66 -7.02
N THR A 334 -18.64 10.91 -6.07
CA THR A 334 -17.96 11.46 -4.89
C THR A 334 -16.51 11.01 -4.83
N TRP A 335 -15.67 11.76 -4.11
CA TRP A 335 -14.26 11.41 -3.95
C TRP A 335 -13.66 12.01 -2.69
N THR A 336 -12.62 11.37 -2.17
CA THR A 336 -11.83 11.87 -1.04
C THR A 336 -10.95 13.06 -1.44
N ARG A 337 -10.60 13.90 -0.46
CA ARG A 337 -9.74 15.08 -0.65
C ARG A 337 -8.43 14.93 0.14
N PRO A 338 -7.43 14.22 -0.41
CA PRO A 338 -6.21 13.92 0.31
C PRO A 338 -5.39 15.19 0.62
N ARG A 339 -4.84 15.25 1.84
CA ARG A 339 -3.92 16.30 2.29
C ARG A 339 -2.45 15.91 2.13
N GLY A 340 -2.17 14.77 1.51
CA GLY A 340 -0.87 14.19 1.28
C GLY A 340 -0.94 12.85 0.52
N GLY A 341 0.18 12.16 0.40
CA GLY A 341 0.24 10.86 -0.23
C GLY A 341 0.06 10.88 -1.75
N PHE A 342 -0.61 9.87 -2.32
CA PHE A 342 -0.62 9.62 -3.76
C PHE A 342 -2.00 9.39 -4.38
N TYR A 343 -3.07 9.26 -3.59
CA TYR A 343 -4.31 8.66 -4.06
C TYR A 343 -5.55 9.47 -3.72
N VAL A 344 -6.51 9.39 -4.65
CA VAL A 344 -7.90 9.76 -4.46
C VAL A 344 -8.74 8.50 -4.56
N TRP A 345 -9.68 8.31 -3.65
CA TRP A 345 -10.70 7.27 -3.70
C TRP A 345 -11.98 7.87 -4.26
N LEU A 346 -12.43 7.33 -5.39
CA LEU A 346 -13.62 7.80 -6.08
C LEU A 346 -14.71 6.76 -5.97
N THR A 347 -15.93 7.21 -5.64
CA THR A 347 -17.15 6.41 -5.62
C THR A 347 -18.03 6.82 -6.80
N LEU A 348 -18.39 5.86 -7.63
CA LEU A 348 -19.23 6.02 -8.79
C LEU A 348 -20.70 6.23 -8.40
N PRO A 349 -21.52 6.82 -9.31
CA PRO A 349 -22.96 6.79 -9.18
C PRO A 349 -23.50 5.38 -8.96
N GLU A 350 -24.62 5.27 -8.24
CA GLU A 350 -25.25 3.99 -7.91
C GLU A 350 -25.46 3.12 -9.15
N GLY A 351 -25.13 1.84 -8.97
CA GLY A 351 -25.31 0.81 -9.97
C GLY A 351 -24.18 0.71 -11.00
N LEU A 352 -23.20 1.59 -11.07
CA LEU A 352 -22.01 1.40 -11.91
C LEU A 352 -21.00 0.46 -11.22
N ASP A 353 -20.25 -0.28 -12.04
CA ASP A 353 -19.22 -1.20 -11.58
C ASP A 353 -17.86 -0.83 -12.20
N ALA A 354 -16.93 -0.39 -11.35
CA ALA A 354 -15.60 0.05 -11.77
C ALA A 354 -14.81 -1.06 -12.47
N LYS A 355 -15.00 -2.32 -12.07
CA LYS A 355 -14.30 -3.45 -12.68
C LYS A 355 -14.87 -3.76 -14.07
N ALA A 356 -16.19 -3.75 -14.23
CA ALA A 356 -16.85 -3.94 -15.50
C ALA A 356 -16.55 -2.83 -16.51
N MET A 357 -16.39 -1.58 -16.04
CA MET A 357 -16.07 -0.42 -16.88
C MET A 357 -14.60 -0.37 -17.33
N LEU A 358 -13.69 -1.07 -16.66
CA LEU A 358 -12.25 -0.96 -16.88
C LEU A 358 -11.82 -1.21 -18.35
N PRO A 359 -12.34 -2.22 -19.09
CA PRO A 359 -11.98 -2.42 -20.49
C PRO A 359 -12.34 -1.22 -21.38
N ARG A 360 -13.45 -0.53 -21.12
CA ARG A 360 -13.84 0.70 -21.85
C ARG A 360 -12.91 1.85 -21.52
N ALA A 361 -12.57 2.04 -20.24
CA ALA A 361 -11.61 3.05 -19.82
C ALA A 361 -10.25 2.85 -20.50
N VAL A 362 -9.78 1.61 -20.59
CA VAL A 362 -8.54 1.27 -21.30
C VAL A 362 -8.65 1.57 -22.79
N THR A 363 -9.78 1.30 -23.43
CA THR A 363 -10.06 1.67 -24.83
C THR A 363 -10.03 3.20 -25.00
N ALA A 364 -10.60 3.94 -24.05
CA ALA A 364 -10.53 5.40 -23.95
C ALA A 364 -9.14 5.93 -23.51
N ARG A 365 -8.13 5.04 -23.37
CA ARG A 365 -6.74 5.36 -23.03
C ARG A 365 -6.58 6.01 -21.64
N VAL A 366 -7.36 5.56 -20.68
CA VAL A 366 -7.19 5.88 -19.25
C VAL A 366 -7.26 4.61 -18.43
N ALA A 367 -6.41 4.50 -17.39
CA ALA A 367 -6.36 3.34 -16.51
C ALA A 367 -6.46 3.77 -15.04
N TYR A 368 -7.23 3.02 -14.25
CA TYR A 368 -7.39 3.18 -12.80
C TYR A 368 -7.37 1.79 -12.14
N VAL A 369 -7.39 1.72 -10.82
CA VAL A 369 -7.52 0.44 -10.11
C VAL A 369 -8.94 0.31 -9.57
N PRO A 370 -9.70 -0.75 -9.98
CA PRO A 370 -11.02 -1.02 -9.42
C PRO A 370 -10.98 -1.23 -7.91
N GLY A 371 -12.03 -0.78 -7.23
CA GLY A 371 -12.11 -0.84 -5.77
C GLY A 371 -12.08 -2.26 -5.20
N THR A 372 -12.61 -3.23 -5.94
CA THR A 372 -12.62 -4.65 -5.55
C THR A 372 -11.22 -5.22 -5.21
N ALA A 373 -10.15 -4.63 -5.75
CA ALA A 373 -8.78 -5.03 -5.43
C ALA A 373 -8.37 -4.74 -3.97
N PHE A 374 -9.09 -3.86 -3.28
CA PHE A 374 -8.74 -3.35 -1.95
C PHE A 374 -9.64 -3.91 -0.84
N PHE A 375 -10.40 -4.95 -1.14
CA PHE A 375 -11.26 -5.67 -0.19
C PHE A 375 -11.00 -7.17 -0.29
N ALA A 376 -10.88 -7.82 0.85
CA ALA A 376 -10.67 -9.27 0.92
C ALA A 376 -11.94 -10.06 0.59
N ASP A 377 -13.10 -9.45 0.80
CA ASP A 377 -14.45 -10.01 0.63
C ASP A 377 -15.09 -9.65 -0.73
N GLY A 378 -14.38 -8.91 -1.59
CA GLY A 378 -14.83 -8.54 -2.93
C GLY A 378 -15.77 -7.32 -2.99
N PHE A 379 -15.96 -6.59 -1.89
CA PHE A 379 -16.65 -5.30 -1.87
C PHE A 379 -15.95 -4.24 -2.73
N GLY A 380 -16.54 -3.05 -2.84
CA GLY A 380 -15.92 -1.90 -3.51
C GLY A 380 -16.11 -1.87 -5.04
N SER A 381 -17.09 -2.60 -5.60
CA SER A 381 -17.39 -2.58 -7.04
C SER A 381 -17.74 -1.19 -7.58
N GLN A 382 -18.35 -0.33 -6.76
CA GLN A 382 -18.66 1.07 -7.10
C GLN A 382 -17.49 2.03 -6.92
N CYS A 383 -16.34 1.56 -6.43
CA CYS A 383 -15.23 2.41 -6.11
C CYS A 383 -14.04 2.20 -7.04
N MET A 384 -13.17 3.19 -7.10
CA MET A 384 -11.88 3.09 -7.77
C MET A 384 -10.82 3.97 -7.10
N ARG A 385 -9.57 3.52 -7.19
CA ARG A 385 -8.41 4.32 -6.78
C ARG A 385 -7.84 5.07 -7.99
N LEU A 386 -7.69 6.38 -7.85
CA LEU A 386 -6.97 7.23 -8.78
C LEU A 386 -5.65 7.68 -8.17
N SER A 387 -4.58 7.59 -8.93
CA SER A 387 -3.23 8.01 -8.51
C SER A 387 -2.80 9.25 -9.27
N TYR A 388 -2.28 10.23 -8.55
CA TYR A 388 -1.71 11.46 -9.12
C TYR A 388 -0.16 11.50 -9.01
N CYS A 389 0.49 10.45 -8.53
CA CYS A 389 1.91 10.50 -8.21
C CYS A 389 2.84 10.50 -9.44
N HIS A 390 2.42 9.94 -10.57
CA HIS A 390 3.29 9.79 -11.75
C HIS A 390 2.99 10.76 -12.90
N PRO A 391 1.73 10.94 -13.37
CA PRO A 391 1.44 11.79 -14.51
C PRO A 391 1.65 13.28 -14.20
N THR A 392 1.92 14.10 -15.25
CA THR A 392 1.94 15.56 -15.10
C THR A 392 0.54 16.12 -14.86
N PRO A 393 0.39 17.36 -14.35
CA PRO A 393 -0.92 18.00 -14.15
C PRO A 393 -1.81 17.99 -15.40
N GLU A 394 -1.22 18.25 -16.59
CA GLU A 394 -1.94 18.25 -17.86
C GLU A 394 -2.45 16.85 -18.21
N ARG A 395 -1.60 15.82 -18.01
CA ARG A 395 -1.99 14.43 -18.25
C ARG A 395 -3.04 13.96 -17.26
N ILE A 396 -3.00 14.43 -16.00
CA ILE A 396 -4.03 14.15 -15.01
C ILE A 396 -5.37 14.72 -15.48
N THR A 397 -5.41 15.99 -15.89
CA THR A 397 -6.63 16.66 -16.39
C THR A 397 -7.19 15.95 -17.63
N GLU A 398 -6.33 15.52 -18.55
CA GLU A 398 -6.70 14.72 -19.70
C GLU A 398 -7.31 13.36 -19.29
N GLY A 399 -6.63 12.63 -18.40
CA GLY A 399 -7.08 11.31 -17.93
C GLY A 399 -8.41 11.37 -17.21
N VAL A 400 -8.61 12.36 -16.35
CA VAL A 400 -9.89 12.61 -15.67
C VAL A 400 -10.99 12.93 -16.68
N GLY A 401 -10.71 13.72 -17.72
CA GLY A 401 -11.68 14.00 -18.80
C GLY A 401 -12.11 12.75 -19.56
N ARG A 402 -11.15 11.87 -19.90
CA ARG A 402 -11.44 10.57 -20.54
C ARG A 402 -12.26 9.65 -19.63
N LEU A 403 -11.93 9.62 -18.34
CA LEU A 403 -12.68 8.82 -17.36
C LEU A 403 -14.12 9.33 -17.21
N ALA A 404 -14.31 10.65 -17.13
CA ALA A 404 -15.63 11.26 -17.03
C ALA A 404 -16.51 10.94 -18.27
N ALA A 405 -15.92 10.95 -19.47
CA ALA A 405 -16.62 10.56 -20.68
C ALA A 405 -17.12 9.10 -20.60
N VAL A 406 -16.25 8.18 -20.17
CA VAL A 406 -16.63 6.76 -19.98
C VAL A 406 -17.73 6.60 -18.95
N ILE A 407 -17.69 7.31 -17.82
CA ILE A 407 -18.73 7.24 -16.79
C ILE A 407 -20.07 7.76 -17.34
N ASN A 408 -20.07 8.87 -18.08
CA ASN A 408 -21.27 9.42 -18.69
C ASN A 408 -21.88 8.46 -19.72
N GLU A 409 -21.05 7.85 -20.59
CA GLU A 409 -21.52 6.83 -21.53
C GLU A 409 -22.18 5.63 -20.83
N GLU A 410 -21.61 5.17 -19.72
CA GLU A 410 -22.21 4.08 -18.93
C GLU A 410 -23.55 4.48 -18.30
N LEU A 411 -23.66 5.72 -17.81
CA LEU A 411 -24.93 6.25 -17.28
C LEU A 411 -25.99 6.34 -18.36
N GLU A 412 -25.67 6.81 -19.57
CA GLU A 412 -26.58 6.89 -20.72
C GLU A 412 -27.04 5.50 -21.16
N LEU A 413 -26.12 4.53 -21.23
CA LEU A 413 -26.49 3.14 -21.58
C LEU A 413 -27.47 2.54 -20.56
N ARG A 414 -27.25 2.80 -19.26
CA ARG A 414 -28.17 2.36 -18.21
C ARG A 414 -29.55 3.02 -18.29
N GLN A 415 -29.60 4.30 -18.58
CA GLN A 415 -30.87 5.00 -18.78
C GLN A 415 -31.64 4.43 -19.98
N THR A 416 -30.93 4.03 -21.03
CA THR A 416 -31.53 3.54 -22.28
C THR A 416 -31.97 2.07 -22.18
N PHE A 417 -31.12 1.22 -21.59
CA PHE A 417 -31.31 -0.25 -21.61
C PHE A 417 -31.74 -0.85 -20.26
N GLY A 418 -31.83 -0.03 -19.21
CA GLY A 418 -32.09 -0.49 -17.85
C GLY A 418 -30.85 -1.10 -17.17
N PRO A 419 -30.99 -1.53 -15.93
CA PRO A 419 -29.89 -2.17 -15.19
C PRO A 419 -29.47 -3.46 -15.89
N LEU A 420 -28.16 -3.75 -15.92
CA LEU A 420 -27.66 -5.04 -16.39
C LEU A 420 -28.33 -6.17 -15.59
N PRO A 421 -28.68 -7.31 -16.25
CA PRO A 421 -29.33 -8.41 -15.55
C PRO A 421 -28.43 -8.87 -14.37
N PRO A 422 -29.07 -9.29 -13.26
CA PRO A 422 -28.33 -9.87 -12.11
C PRO A 422 -27.50 -11.07 -12.60
N GLY A 423 -26.18 -10.98 -12.51
CA GLY A 423 -25.26 -12.01 -13.02
C GLY A 423 -24.06 -11.47 -13.78
N ALA A 424 -24.09 -10.23 -14.26
CA ALA A 424 -22.91 -9.53 -14.80
C ALA A 424 -22.06 -8.85 -13.69
N GLY A 425 -22.64 -8.63 -12.51
CA GLY A 425 -21.96 -8.34 -11.25
C GLY A 425 -22.76 -9.06 -10.19
N ARG A 426 -22.18 -10.05 -9.52
CA ARG A 426 -22.86 -10.70 -8.40
C ARG A 426 -23.11 -9.64 -7.33
N GLU A 427 -24.38 -9.31 -7.08
CA GLU A 427 -24.80 -8.86 -5.76
C GLU A 427 -24.42 -9.98 -4.80
N TYR A 428 -23.45 -9.70 -3.95
CA TYR A 428 -23.10 -10.58 -2.85
C TYR A 428 -24.15 -10.33 -1.76
N ASP A 429 -25.22 -11.14 -1.77
CA ASP A 429 -25.98 -11.38 -0.54
C ASP A 429 -24.97 -11.96 0.45
N ALA A 430 -24.58 -11.17 1.45
CA ALA A 430 -23.79 -11.67 2.54
C ALA A 430 -24.57 -12.86 3.16
N PRO A 431 -24.04 -14.08 3.11
CA PRO A 431 -24.61 -15.12 3.96
C PRO A 431 -24.40 -14.66 5.38
N GLY A 432 -25.52 -14.46 6.10
CA GLY A 432 -25.49 -14.44 7.54
C GLY A 432 -24.68 -15.66 8.00
N PRO A 433 -24.02 -15.62 9.17
CA PRO A 433 -23.16 -16.70 9.62
C PRO A 433 -24.02 -17.96 9.80
N GLU A 434 -24.07 -18.81 8.79
CA GLU A 434 -24.45 -20.20 9.00
C GLU A 434 -23.25 -20.91 9.64
N LEU A 435 -23.29 -20.92 10.96
CA LEU A 435 -22.46 -21.76 11.81
C LEU A 435 -22.93 -23.22 11.65
N SER A 436 -22.14 -24.06 11.02
CA SER A 436 -22.17 -25.50 11.22
C SER A 436 -20.79 -26.02 11.52
#